data_b2440efcedd13d9b2d7744d1cfe27741
#
_entry.id   b2440efcedd13d9b2d7744d1cfe27741
#
_cell.length_a   1.000
_cell.length_b   1.000
_cell.length_c   1.000
_cell.angle_alpha   90.00
_cell.angle_beta   90.00
_cell.angle_gamma   90.00
#
_symmetry.space_group_name_H-M   'P 1'
#
loop_
_entity.id
_entity.type
_entity.pdbx_description
1 polymer ?
#
loop_
_entity_poly.entity_id
_entity_poly.type
_entity_poly.pdbx_seq_one_letter_code
_entity_poly.pdbx_strand_id
1 'polypeptide(L)'
;MRIVIALGGNALLRRGEDMTAENQRKNIQIAVSALAPIAEQNELVISHGNGPQVGLLSLQSAAYKEVEEYPLDILGAQTQGMIGYMIEQELGNILPIEVPITSILTMVEVDPDDPAFNNPTKPIGPVYNKEEAEALKNDKGWEIKKDGEYWRRVVASPIPHRIFELRPIHWLLEKNTVVICAGGGGIPTIYNKEGNLEGVEVVIDKDRASSLLAFELEADEIGRAHV
;
A
#
# COMPACT_ATOMS: atom_id res chain seq x y z
N MET A 1 7.07 -23.13 -6.34
CA MET A 1 7.95 -21.94 -6.16
C MET A 1 7.23 -20.94 -5.26
N ARG A 2 7.96 -20.15 -4.50
CA ARG A 2 7.40 -19.02 -3.73
C ARG A 2 7.63 -17.73 -4.50
N ILE A 3 6.55 -17.04 -4.81
CA ILE A 3 6.58 -15.85 -5.68
C ILE A 3 5.94 -14.66 -4.95
N VAL A 4 6.63 -13.54 -4.91
CA VAL A 4 6.08 -12.26 -4.44
C VAL A 4 5.76 -11.39 -5.64
N ILE A 5 4.52 -10.91 -5.76
CA ILE A 5 4.10 -10.00 -6.83
C ILE A 5 3.65 -8.67 -6.26
N ALA A 6 4.30 -7.59 -6.71
CA ALA A 6 3.96 -6.22 -6.35
C ALA A 6 3.06 -5.59 -7.42
N LEU A 7 1.79 -5.38 -7.11
CA LEU A 7 0.86 -4.66 -7.97
C LEU A 7 1.15 -3.17 -7.94
N GLY A 8 1.45 -2.60 -9.12
CA GLY A 8 1.69 -1.17 -9.28
C GLY A 8 0.42 -0.33 -9.13
N GLY A 9 0.57 1.00 -8.99
CA GLY A 9 -0.57 1.91 -8.92
C GLY A 9 -1.49 1.82 -10.16
N ASN A 10 -0.93 1.61 -11.35
CA ASN A 10 -1.70 1.45 -12.58
C ASN A 10 -2.53 0.16 -12.62
N ALA A 11 -2.14 -0.88 -11.87
CA ALA A 11 -2.94 -2.11 -11.73
C ALA A 11 -4.21 -1.87 -10.89
N LEU A 12 -4.28 -0.77 -10.15
CA LEU A 12 -5.42 -0.40 -9.32
C LEU A 12 -6.20 0.77 -9.91
N LEU A 13 -5.50 1.75 -10.49
CA LEU A 13 -6.09 2.94 -11.09
C LEU A 13 -5.18 3.45 -12.20
N ARG A 14 -5.67 3.49 -13.43
CA ARG A 14 -4.90 4.00 -14.57
C ARG A 14 -4.85 5.52 -14.56
N ARG A 15 -3.81 6.06 -15.17
CA ARG A 15 -3.66 7.51 -15.27
C ARG A 15 -4.82 8.14 -16.05
N GLY A 16 -5.48 9.10 -15.44
CA GLY A 16 -6.63 9.80 -16.03
C GLY A 16 -7.99 9.16 -15.80
N GLU A 17 -8.05 8.01 -15.12
CA GLU A 17 -9.31 7.42 -14.68
C GLU A 17 -9.80 8.07 -13.37
N ASP A 18 -11.11 8.22 -13.25
CA ASP A 18 -11.74 8.63 -12.00
C ASP A 18 -11.57 7.55 -10.92
N MET A 19 -11.28 7.98 -9.70
CA MET A 19 -11.02 7.10 -8.55
C MET A 19 -12.31 6.53 -7.96
N THR A 20 -13.14 5.93 -8.81
CA THR A 20 -14.36 5.24 -8.39
C THR A 20 -14.05 3.81 -7.96
N ALA A 21 -14.88 3.23 -7.11
CA ALA A 21 -14.78 1.82 -6.74
C ALA A 21 -14.91 0.89 -7.96
N GLU A 22 -15.73 1.29 -8.94
CA GLU A 22 -15.95 0.54 -10.17
C GLU A 22 -14.68 0.46 -11.03
N ASN A 23 -14.01 1.59 -11.28
CA ASN A 23 -12.78 1.63 -12.07
C ASN A 23 -11.66 0.83 -11.39
N GLN A 24 -11.51 0.98 -10.06
CA GLN A 24 -10.54 0.21 -9.29
C GLN A 24 -10.81 -1.30 -9.38
N ARG A 25 -12.06 -1.72 -9.19
CA ARG A 25 -12.46 -3.12 -9.31
C ARG A 25 -12.17 -3.69 -10.70
N LYS A 26 -12.55 -2.95 -11.75
CA LYS A 26 -12.28 -3.35 -13.15
C LYS A 26 -10.78 -3.54 -13.43
N ASN A 27 -9.94 -2.65 -12.93
CA ASN A 27 -8.50 -2.78 -13.11
C ASN A 27 -7.94 -3.97 -12.31
N ILE A 28 -8.44 -4.20 -11.09
CA ILE A 28 -8.09 -5.37 -10.28
C ILE A 28 -8.49 -6.67 -11.00
N GLN A 29 -9.67 -6.75 -11.60
CA GLN A 29 -10.10 -7.93 -12.39
C GLN A 29 -9.10 -8.27 -13.49
N ILE A 30 -8.59 -7.28 -14.19
CA ILE A 30 -7.57 -7.48 -15.24
C ILE A 30 -6.28 -8.02 -14.60
N ALA A 31 -5.83 -7.42 -13.51
CA ALA A 31 -4.61 -7.83 -12.83
C ALA A 31 -4.70 -9.26 -12.29
N VAL A 32 -5.77 -9.60 -11.57
CA VAL A 32 -5.94 -10.93 -10.96
C VAL A 32 -6.15 -12.04 -11.99
N SER A 33 -6.70 -11.73 -13.17
CA SER A 33 -6.79 -12.69 -14.28
C SER A 33 -5.41 -13.16 -14.74
N ALA A 34 -4.39 -12.31 -14.65
CA ALA A 34 -3.01 -12.71 -14.94
C ALA A 34 -2.34 -13.44 -13.76
N LEU A 35 -2.81 -13.23 -12.53
CA LEU A 35 -2.25 -13.83 -11.32
C LEU A 35 -2.82 -15.23 -11.03
N ALA A 36 -4.06 -15.50 -11.40
CA ALA A 36 -4.73 -16.75 -11.09
C ALA A 36 -3.95 -18.00 -11.54
N PRO A 37 -3.41 -18.08 -12.77
CA PRO A 37 -2.60 -19.25 -13.19
C PRO A 37 -1.30 -19.40 -12.38
N ILE A 38 -0.76 -18.31 -11.84
CA ILE A 38 0.43 -18.34 -10.98
C ILE A 38 0.06 -18.89 -9.61
N ALA A 39 -1.07 -18.44 -9.05
CA ALA A 39 -1.59 -18.87 -7.76
C ALA A 39 -1.92 -20.37 -7.71
N GLU A 40 -2.42 -20.94 -8.82
CA GLU A 40 -2.74 -22.38 -8.90
C GLU A 40 -1.49 -23.29 -8.83
N GLN A 41 -0.32 -22.79 -9.17
CA GLN A 41 0.89 -23.59 -9.35
C GLN A 41 2.01 -23.24 -8.36
N ASN A 42 1.85 -22.17 -7.59
CA ASN A 42 2.91 -21.61 -6.75
C ASN A 42 2.36 -21.09 -5.42
N GLU A 43 3.23 -20.98 -4.42
CA GLU A 43 2.97 -20.17 -3.24
C GLU A 43 3.01 -18.70 -3.65
N LEU A 44 1.89 -18.00 -3.57
CA LEU A 44 1.77 -16.63 -4.05
C LEU A 44 1.53 -15.64 -2.91
N VAL A 45 2.37 -14.60 -2.87
CA VAL A 45 2.19 -13.42 -2.03
C VAL A 45 1.97 -12.22 -2.93
N ILE A 46 0.94 -11.44 -2.64
CA ILE A 46 0.57 -10.23 -3.39
C ILE A 46 0.74 -9.02 -2.47
N SER A 47 1.58 -8.09 -2.86
CA SER A 47 1.59 -6.73 -2.30
C SER A 47 1.01 -5.74 -3.31
N HIS A 48 0.61 -4.56 -2.85
CA HIS A 48 0.02 -3.55 -3.74
C HIS A 48 0.37 -2.12 -3.32
N GLY A 49 0.30 -1.18 -4.26
CA GLY A 49 0.35 0.24 -3.96
C GLY A 49 -0.97 0.75 -3.38
N ASN A 50 -0.96 2.00 -2.87
CA ASN A 50 -2.14 2.67 -2.34
C ASN A 50 -2.09 4.20 -2.48
N GLY A 51 -1.09 4.75 -3.16
CA GLY A 51 -0.84 6.21 -3.19
C GLY A 51 -2.06 7.07 -3.51
N PRO A 52 -2.82 6.80 -4.60
CA PRO A 52 -4.06 7.52 -4.89
C PRO A 52 -5.11 7.34 -3.79
N GLN A 53 -5.28 6.12 -3.29
CA GLN A 53 -6.33 5.76 -2.32
C GLN A 53 -6.10 6.40 -0.94
N VAL A 54 -4.89 6.35 -0.42
CA VAL A 54 -4.55 6.99 0.87
C VAL A 54 -4.72 8.50 0.79
N GLY A 55 -4.41 9.10 -0.36
CA GLY A 55 -4.64 10.51 -0.59
C GLY A 55 -6.11 10.90 -0.64
N LEU A 56 -6.97 10.08 -1.28
CA LEU A 56 -8.41 10.29 -1.26
C LEU A 56 -8.97 10.19 0.16
N LEU A 57 -8.59 9.15 0.92
CA LEU A 57 -9.01 9.00 2.31
C LEU A 57 -8.56 10.17 3.19
N SER A 58 -7.34 10.70 2.96
CA SER A 58 -6.86 11.89 3.66
C SER A 58 -7.76 13.11 3.39
N LEU A 59 -8.18 13.33 2.13
CA LEU A 59 -9.11 14.41 1.78
C LEU A 59 -10.50 14.20 2.39
N GLN A 60 -11.00 12.97 2.38
CA GLN A 60 -12.30 12.63 2.99
C GLN A 60 -12.26 12.82 4.51
N SER A 61 -11.18 12.40 5.18
CA SER A 61 -10.98 12.64 6.61
C SER A 61 -10.93 14.13 6.92
N ALA A 62 -10.19 14.91 6.12
CA ALA A 62 -10.08 16.36 6.27
C ALA A 62 -11.39 17.12 6.00
N ALA A 63 -12.33 16.54 5.25
CA ALA A 63 -13.63 17.16 4.96
C ALA A 63 -14.62 17.06 6.12
N TYR A 64 -14.49 16.06 6.99
CA TYR A 64 -15.31 15.90 8.17
C TYR A 64 -14.74 16.68 9.35
N LYS A 65 -15.31 17.84 9.66
CA LYS A 65 -14.79 18.84 10.61
C LYS A 65 -15.04 18.53 12.09
N GLU A 66 -15.87 17.51 12.39
CA GLU A 66 -16.27 17.19 13.77
C GLU A 66 -15.18 16.46 14.58
N VAL A 67 -14.21 15.88 13.89
CA VAL A 67 -13.07 15.16 14.48
C VAL A 67 -11.76 15.56 13.81
N GLU A 68 -10.64 15.29 14.47
CA GLU A 68 -9.31 15.47 13.88
C GLU A 68 -9.10 14.53 12.67
N GLU A 69 -8.27 14.96 11.74
CA GLU A 69 -7.91 14.14 10.58
C GLU A 69 -7.21 12.85 11.03
N TYR A 70 -7.57 11.72 10.44
CA TYR A 70 -6.91 10.47 10.73
C TYR A 70 -5.46 10.48 10.22
N PRO A 71 -4.50 9.99 11.02
CA PRO A 71 -3.10 9.92 10.63
C PRO A 71 -2.86 8.88 9.53
N LEU A 72 -1.74 9.02 8.82
CA LEU A 72 -1.46 8.20 7.62
C LEU A 72 -1.31 6.71 7.90
N ASP A 73 -0.88 6.30 9.09
CA ASP A 73 -0.83 4.89 9.48
C ASP A 73 -2.23 4.27 9.51
N ILE A 74 -3.22 4.97 10.11
CA ILE A 74 -4.63 4.54 10.13
C ILE A 74 -5.22 4.54 8.72
N LEU A 75 -4.97 5.60 7.92
CA LEU A 75 -5.41 5.64 6.52
C LEU A 75 -4.73 4.54 5.68
N GLY A 76 -3.48 4.23 5.99
CA GLY A 76 -2.75 3.10 5.41
C GLY A 76 -3.43 1.77 5.70
N ALA A 77 -3.82 1.54 6.95
CA ALA A 77 -4.56 0.34 7.37
C ALA A 77 -5.93 0.24 6.66
N GLN A 78 -6.66 1.34 6.52
CA GLN A 78 -7.92 1.38 5.78
C GLN A 78 -7.72 1.01 4.31
N THR A 79 -6.65 1.52 3.67
CA THR A 79 -6.35 1.18 2.26
C THR A 79 -5.94 -0.28 2.09
N GLN A 80 -5.21 -0.87 3.05
CA GLN A 80 -4.90 -2.31 3.02
C GLN A 80 -6.17 -3.15 3.05
N GLY A 81 -7.11 -2.84 3.94
CA GLY A 81 -8.40 -3.54 4.02
C GLY A 81 -9.23 -3.36 2.75
N MET A 82 -9.35 -2.13 2.24
CA MET A 82 -10.14 -1.84 1.04
C MET A 82 -9.60 -2.52 -0.21
N ILE A 83 -8.31 -2.38 -0.48
CA ILE A 83 -7.69 -2.93 -1.70
C ILE A 83 -7.54 -4.44 -1.56
N GLY A 84 -7.10 -4.93 -0.40
CA GLY A 84 -6.99 -6.36 -0.11
C GLY A 84 -8.32 -7.07 -0.31
N TYR A 85 -9.42 -6.53 0.22
CA TYR A 85 -10.77 -7.04 0.00
C TYR A 85 -11.13 -7.16 -1.49
N MET A 86 -10.85 -6.11 -2.29
CA MET A 86 -11.17 -6.16 -3.72
C MET A 86 -10.33 -7.21 -4.46
N ILE A 87 -9.03 -7.32 -4.15
CA ILE A 87 -8.15 -8.34 -4.75
C ILE A 87 -8.61 -9.74 -4.35
N GLU A 88 -8.88 -9.97 -3.08
CA GLU A 88 -9.35 -11.25 -2.54
C GLU A 88 -10.66 -11.69 -3.19
N GLN A 89 -11.63 -10.78 -3.30
CA GLN A 89 -12.91 -11.06 -3.92
C GLN A 89 -12.77 -11.39 -5.41
N GLU A 90 -12.02 -10.59 -6.17
CA GLU A 90 -11.89 -10.79 -7.62
C GLU A 90 -11.02 -12.01 -7.94
N LEU A 91 -10.00 -12.30 -7.14
CA LEU A 91 -9.21 -13.52 -7.29
C LEU A 91 -10.03 -14.78 -6.93
N GLY A 92 -10.86 -14.68 -5.88
CA GLY A 92 -11.78 -15.75 -5.47
C GLY A 92 -12.88 -16.04 -6.49
N ASN A 93 -13.22 -15.08 -7.37
CA ASN A 93 -14.14 -15.31 -8.49
C ASN A 93 -13.52 -16.18 -9.62
N ILE A 94 -12.19 -16.31 -9.64
CA ILE A 94 -11.45 -17.01 -10.72
C ILE A 94 -10.90 -18.34 -10.21
N LEU A 95 -10.30 -18.35 -9.00
CA LEU A 95 -9.68 -19.54 -8.43
C LEU A 95 -10.71 -20.55 -7.93
N PRO A 96 -10.39 -21.85 -7.94
CA PRO A 96 -11.20 -22.87 -7.28
C PRO A 96 -11.42 -22.56 -5.80
N ILE A 97 -12.60 -22.90 -5.28
CA ILE A 97 -13.00 -22.66 -3.88
C ILE A 97 -12.05 -23.31 -2.86
N GLU A 98 -11.34 -24.34 -3.27
CA GLU A 98 -10.35 -25.05 -2.47
C GLU A 98 -9.04 -24.27 -2.27
N VAL A 99 -8.78 -23.25 -3.09
CA VAL A 99 -7.61 -22.37 -2.93
C VAL A 99 -7.93 -21.29 -1.92
N PRO A 100 -7.37 -21.35 -0.70
CA PRO A 100 -7.63 -20.36 0.31
C PRO A 100 -6.91 -19.03 -0.06
N ILE A 101 -7.62 -17.94 0.15
CA ILE A 101 -7.08 -16.57 -0.07
C ILE A 101 -7.32 -15.77 1.19
N THR A 102 -6.39 -14.93 1.59
CA THR A 102 -6.57 -14.05 2.73
C THR A 102 -5.79 -12.74 2.60
N SER A 103 -6.36 -11.68 3.15
CA SER A 103 -5.69 -10.38 3.31
C SER A 103 -5.25 -10.21 4.76
N ILE A 104 -3.99 -9.84 4.96
CA ILE A 104 -3.42 -9.56 6.28
C ILE A 104 -3.04 -8.09 6.36
N LEU A 105 -3.56 -7.39 7.37
CA LEU A 105 -3.02 -6.09 7.76
C LEU A 105 -1.57 -6.27 8.22
N THR A 106 -0.68 -5.50 7.63
CA THR A 106 0.76 -5.69 7.79
C THR A 106 1.41 -4.42 8.33
N MET A 107 1.99 -4.51 9.52
CA MET A 107 2.80 -3.45 10.09
C MET A 107 4.26 -3.60 9.67
N VAL A 108 4.91 -2.48 9.41
CA VAL A 108 6.32 -2.46 9.00
C VAL A 108 7.08 -1.45 9.84
N GLU A 109 8.11 -1.94 10.51
CA GLU A 109 9.00 -1.11 11.33
C GLU A 109 9.88 -0.24 10.45
N VAL A 110 10.00 1.02 10.83
CA VAL A 110 10.94 1.98 10.26
C VAL A 110 11.81 2.60 11.36
N ASP A 111 13.00 3.08 10.99
CA ASP A 111 13.88 3.77 11.92
C ASP A 111 13.36 5.19 12.18
N PRO A 112 13.08 5.59 13.44
CA PRO A 112 12.66 6.94 13.76
C PRO A 112 13.70 8.01 13.41
N ASP A 113 14.97 7.65 13.27
CA ASP A 113 16.07 8.54 12.90
C ASP A 113 16.38 8.53 11.38
N ASP A 114 15.54 7.86 10.56
CA ASP A 114 15.73 7.85 9.10
C ASP A 114 15.73 9.29 8.53
N PRO A 115 16.74 9.67 7.73
CA PRO A 115 16.83 11.00 7.11
C PRO A 115 15.60 11.40 6.29
N ALA A 116 14.82 10.44 5.81
CA ALA A 116 13.60 10.69 5.06
C ALA A 116 12.57 11.51 5.84
N PHE A 117 12.55 11.44 7.18
CA PHE A 117 11.66 12.25 8.00
C PHE A 117 11.91 13.76 7.83
N ASN A 118 13.16 14.15 7.59
CA ASN A 118 13.57 15.53 7.37
C ASN A 118 13.52 15.95 5.88
N ASN A 119 13.21 15.03 4.97
CA ASN A 119 13.14 15.31 3.53
C ASN A 119 11.99 14.54 2.87
N PRO A 120 10.74 14.99 3.03
CA PRO A 120 9.58 14.37 2.39
C PRO A 120 9.69 14.40 0.86
N THR A 121 9.58 13.22 0.24
CA THR A 121 9.71 13.06 -1.23
C THR A 121 8.67 12.15 -1.84
N LYS A 122 7.94 11.36 -1.05
CA LYS A 122 6.95 10.40 -1.55
C LYS A 122 5.64 11.12 -1.92
N PRO A 123 5.27 11.19 -3.21
CA PRO A 123 4.02 11.81 -3.59
C PRO A 123 2.83 10.92 -3.22
N ILE A 124 1.81 11.52 -2.64
CA ILE A 124 0.53 10.89 -2.31
C ILE A 124 -0.65 11.76 -2.78
N GLY A 125 -1.82 11.15 -2.89
CA GLY A 125 -3.05 11.85 -3.25
C GLY A 125 -3.13 12.31 -4.71
N PRO A 126 -4.11 13.17 -5.01
CA PRO A 126 -4.31 13.72 -6.34
C PRO A 126 -3.24 14.75 -6.72
N VAL A 127 -3.28 15.14 -7.97
CA VAL A 127 -2.50 16.28 -8.47
C VAL A 127 -3.29 17.59 -8.28
N TYR A 128 -2.58 18.69 -8.05
CA TYR A 128 -3.13 20.02 -7.86
C TYR A 128 -2.55 20.99 -8.87
N ASN A 129 -3.30 22.03 -9.22
CA ASN A 129 -2.71 23.22 -9.85
C ASN A 129 -1.91 24.04 -8.82
N LYS A 130 -1.22 25.07 -9.26
CA LYS A 130 -0.36 25.88 -8.37
C LYS A 130 -1.13 26.59 -7.28
N GLU A 131 -2.30 27.16 -7.61
CA GLU A 131 -3.13 27.93 -6.68
C GLU A 131 -3.72 27.03 -5.58
N GLU A 132 -4.24 25.87 -5.96
CA GLU A 132 -4.72 24.84 -5.02
C GLU A 132 -3.59 24.35 -4.11
N ALA A 133 -2.42 24.12 -4.66
CA ALA A 133 -1.25 23.67 -3.91
C ALA A 133 -0.82 24.68 -2.85
N GLU A 134 -0.77 25.97 -3.20
CA GLU A 134 -0.45 27.07 -2.27
C GLU A 134 -1.52 27.19 -1.18
N ALA A 135 -2.79 27.08 -1.52
CA ALA A 135 -3.89 27.10 -0.56
C ALA A 135 -3.79 25.94 0.45
N LEU A 136 -3.57 24.71 -0.03
CA LEU A 136 -3.42 23.52 0.83
C LEU A 136 -2.17 23.60 1.72
N LYS A 137 -1.07 24.12 1.22
CA LYS A 137 0.14 24.35 2.01
C LYS A 137 -0.11 25.30 3.18
N ASN A 138 -0.85 26.40 2.94
CA ASN A 138 -1.16 27.40 3.96
C ASN A 138 -2.23 26.91 4.95
N ASP A 139 -3.28 26.21 4.48
CA ASP A 139 -4.40 25.75 5.29
C ASP A 139 -4.05 24.50 6.11
N LYS A 140 -3.31 23.57 5.51
CA LYS A 140 -3.03 22.24 6.08
C LYS A 140 -1.60 22.06 6.59
N GLY A 141 -0.69 22.98 6.28
CA GLY A 141 0.74 22.80 6.59
C GLY A 141 1.40 21.68 5.80
N TRP A 142 0.79 21.20 4.72
CA TRP A 142 1.32 20.09 3.94
C TRP A 142 2.59 20.47 3.18
N GLU A 143 3.54 19.55 3.16
CA GLU A 143 4.65 19.64 2.22
C GLU A 143 4.16 19.27 0.81
N ILE A 144 4.33 20.20 -0.15
CA ILE A 144 3.86 20.03 -1.53
C ILE A 144 5.02 20.30 -2.48
N LYS A 145 5.26 19.39 -3.42
CA LYS A 145 6.33 19.50 -4.43
C LYS A 145 5.75 19.39 -5.85
N LYS A 146 6.51 19.91 -6.80
CA LYS A 146 6.17 19.85 -8.22
C LYS A 146 6.28 18.40 -8.73
N ASP A 147 5.28 17.96 -9.51
CA ASP A 147 5.20 16.65 -10.15
C ASP A 147 4.79 16.84 -11.62
N GLY A 148 5.76 16.96 -12.50
CA GLY A 148 5.56 17.33 -13.91
C GLY A 148 4.99 18.74 -14.05
N GLU A 149 3.83 18.86 -14.70
CA GLU A 149 3.09 20.14 -14.86
C GLU A 149 2.22 20.49 -13.65
N TYR A 150 2.09 19.58 -12.68
CA TYR A 150 1.21 19.68 -11.52
C TYR A 150 2.01 19.74 -10.21
N TRP A 151 1.28 19.75 -9.11
CA TRP A 151 1.80 19.73 -7.74
C TRP A 151 1.14 18.60 -6.95
N ARG A 152 1.88 18.01 -6.02
CA ARG A 152 1.36 16.93 -5.16
C ARG A 152 1.85 17.08 -3.73
N ARG A 153 1.02 16.63 -2.77
CA ARG A 153 1.46 16.41 -1.40
C ARG A 153 2.59 15.38 -1.40
N VAL A 154 3.65 15.67 -0.67
CA VAL A 154 4.75 14.72 -0.41
C VAL A 154 4.88 14.45 1.07
N VAL A 155 5.21 13.21 1.40
CA VAL A 155 5.43 12.76 2.78
C VAL A 155 6.77 12.05 2.87
N ALA A 156 7.26 11.85 4.10
CA ALA A 156 8.46 11.05 4.33
C ALA A 156 8.25 9.61 3.86
N SER A 157 9.33 8.98 3.39
CA SER A 157 9.31 7.59 2.94
C SER A 157 10.56 6.86 3.44
N PRO A 158 10.59 6.49 4.73
CA PRO A 158 11.71 5.80 5.35
C PRO A 158 11.92 4.39 4.78
N ILE A 159 13.07 3.83 5.06
CA ILE A 159 13.42 2.46 4.66
C ILE A 159 12.70 1.47 5.59
N PRO A 160 12.02 0.44 5.05
CA PRO A 160 11.43 -0.62 5.87
C PRO A 160 12.53 -1.50 6.47
N HIS A 161 12.43 -1.79 7.77
CA HIS A 161 13.41 -2.60 8.50
C HIS A 161 12.93 -4.01 8.82
N ARG A 162 11.65 -4.17 9.18
CA ARG A 162 11.07 -5.44 9.59
C ARG A 162 9.57 -5.48 9.29
N ILE A 163 9.09 -6.65 8.89
CA ILE A 163 7.67 -6.96 8.71
C ILE A 163 7.20 -7.76 9.93
N PHE A 164 6.21 -7.27 10.66
CA PHE A 164 5.77 -7.91 11.91
C PHE A 164 5.02 -9.22 11.67
N GLU A 165 4.20 -9.27 10.62
CA GLU A 165 3.35 -10.42 10.31
C GLU A 165 4.04 -11.51 9.49
N LEU A 166 5.36 -11.47 9.37
CA LEU A 166 6.12 -12.45 8.57
C LEU A 166 5.84 -13.90 8.99
N ARG A 167 5.77 -14.17 10.30
CA ARG A 167 5.52 -15.53 10.81
C ARG A 167 4.15 -16.06 10.41
N PRO A 168 3.02 -15.36 10.64
CA PRO A 168 1.72 -15.83 10.15
C PRO A 168 1.67 -15.94 8.61
N ILE A 169 2.36 -15.07 7.85
CA ILE A 169 2.45 -15.20 6.39
C ILE A 169 3.10 -16.53 6.02
N HIS A 170 4.23 -16.91 6.62
CA HIS A 170 4.86 -18.21 6.41
C HIS A 170 3.90 -19.38 6.68
N TRP A 171 3.18 -19.35 7.83
CA TRP A 171 2.24 -20.43 8.17
C TRP A 171 1.11 -20.60 7.16
N LEU A 172 0.65 -19.50 6.56
CA LEU A 172 -0.38 -19.52 5.54
C LEU A 172 0.15 -20.06 4.22
N LEU A 173 1.35 -19.68 3.81
CA LEU A 173 2.00 -20.20 2.61
C LEU A 173 2.22 -21.72 2.70
N GLU A 174 2.65 -22.25 3.86
CA GLU A 174 2.74 -23.71 4.12
C GLU A 174 1.40 -24.45 3.96
N LYS A 175 0.28 -23.73 4.01
CA LYS A 175 -1.08 -24.23 3.77
C LYS A 175 -1.60 -23.92 2.37
N ASN A 176 -0.72 -23.54 1.45
CA ASN A 176 -1.06 -23.14 0.08
C ASN A 176 -2.09 -22.01 0.01
N THR A 177 -2.08 -21.10 1.00
CA THR A 177 -2.93 -19.92 1.00
C THR A 177 -2.29 -18.81 0.18
N VAL A 178 -3.04 -18.22 -0.73
CA VAL A 178 -2.64 -16.97 -1.38
C VAL A 178 -2.74 -15.82 -0.36
N VAL A 179 -1.64 -15.12 -0.11
CA VAL A 179 -1.59 -14.08 0.91
C VAL A 179 -1.47 -12.70 0.27
N ILE A 180 -2.41 -11.82 0.60
CA ILE A 180 -2.35 -10.39 0.23
C ILE A 180 -1.88 -9.62 1.45
N CYS A 181 -0.73 -8.94 1.36
CA CYS A 181 -0.11 -8.28 2.50
C CYS A 181 0.78 -7.09 2.10
N ALA A 182 1.31 -6.37 3.06
CA ALA A 182 2.19 -5.21 2.87
C ALA A 182 1.66 -4.17 1.87
N GLY A 183 0.34 -4.00 1.82
CA GLY A 183 -0.31 -3.00 0.97
C GLY A 183 0.16 -1.59 1.31
N GLY A 184 0.43 -0.77 0.26
CA GLY A 184 0.98 0.57 0.41
C GLY A 184 2.41 0.62 0.96
N GLY A 185 3.09 -0.52 1.08
CA GLY A 185 4.39 -0.67 1.72
C GLY A 185 4.31 -1.07 3.19
N GLY A 186 3.11 -1.36 3.69
CA GLY A 186 2.85 -1.67 5.09
C GLY A 186 2.39 -0.46 5.92
N ILE A 187 1.83 -0.70 7.09
CA ILE A 187 1.47 0.30 8.08
C ILE A 187 2.77 0.71 8.81
N PRO A 188 3.24 1.96 8.65
CA PRO A 188 4.51 2.36 9.21
C PRO A 188 4.44 2.50 10.73
N THR A 189 5.36 1.86 11.43
CA THR A 189 5.43 1.84 12.89
C THR A 189 6.86 2.02 13.38
N ILE A 190 7.00 2.59 14.57
CA ILE A 190 8.26 2.70 15.31
C ILE A 190 8.08 2.16 16.74
N TYR A 191 9.18 1.83 17.39
CA TYR A 191 9.20 1.71 18.84
C TYR A 191 9.52 3.07 19.47
N ASN A 192 8.65 3.52 20.36
CA ASN A 192 8.90 4.74 21.14
C ASN A 192 9.95 4.48 22.25
N LYS A 193 10.28 5.53 23.02
CA LYS A 193 11.31 5.47 24.07
C LYS A 193 10.96 4.51 25.21
N GLU A 194 9.67 4.25 25.40
CA GLU A 194 9.14 3.30 26.39
C GLU A 194 9.11 1.86 25.88
N GLY A 195 9.47 1.64 24.60
CA GLY A 195 9.45 0.33 23.96
C GLY A 195 8.07 -0.10 23.45
N ASN A 196 7.11 0.82 23.36
CA ASN A 196 5.79 0.57 22.81
C ASN A 196 5.78 0.84 21.29
N LEU A 197 5.00 0.05 20.58
CA LEU A 197 4.77 0.23 19.15
C LEU A 197 3.76 1.35 18.91
N GLU A 198 4.10 2.27 18.02
CA GLU A 198 3.20 3.35 17.61
C GLU A 198 3.30 3.63 16.10
N GLY A 199 2.18 4.07 15.50
CA GLY A 199 2.14 4.47 14.09
C GLY A 199 2.82 5.81 13.86
N VAL A 200 3.28 6.03 12.62
CA VAL A 200 3.95 7.29 12.23
C VAL A 200 3.40 7.86 10.93
N GLU A 201 3.47 9.17 10.79
CA GLU A 201 2.91 9.97 9.68
C GLU A 201 3.82 9.93 8.43
N VAL A 202 4.00 8.73 7.86
CA VAL A 202 4.84 8.48 6.68
C VAL A 202 4.18 7.48 5.75
N VAL A 203 4.75 7.27 4.56
CA VAL A 203 4.32 6.21 3.62
C VAL A 203 5.54 5.46 3.12
N ILE A 204 5.65 4.20 3.43
CA ILE A 204 6.74 3.34 2.98
C ILE A 204 6.63 3.10 1.48
N ASP A 205 7.77 3.01 0.80
CA ASP A 205 7.79 2.66 -0.62
C ASP A 205 7.42 1.18 -0.81
N LYS A 206 6.38 0.92 -1.59
CA LYS A 206 5.87 -0.42 -1.90
C LYS A 206 6.96 -1.36 -2.44
N ASP A 207 7.83 -0.87 -3.31
CA ASP A 207 8.83 -1.71 -3.94
C ASP A 207 9.92 -2.12 -2.96
N ARG A 208 10.29 -1.21 -2.04
CA ARG A 208 11.21 -1.52 -0.94
C ARG A 208 10.60 -2.54 0.02
N ALA A 209 9.34 -2.35 0.41
CA ALA A 209 8.64 -3.28 1.30
C ALA A 209 8.46 -4.66 0.64
N SER A 210 8.13 -4.70 -0.67
CA SER A 210 8.00 -5.96 -1.40
C SER A 210 9.35 -6.68 -1.55
N SER A 211 10.44 -5.93 -1.72
CA SER A 211 11.79 -6.51 -1.75
C SER A 211 12.19 -7.09 -0.39
N LEU A 212 11.90 -6.37 0.71
CA LEU A 212 12.11 -6.88 2.06
C LEU A 212 11.26 -8.15 2.30
N LEU A 213 9.97 -8.11 1.94
CA LEU A 213 9.07 -9.23 2.06
C LEU A 213 9.58 -10.47 1.30
N ALA A 214 10.02 -10.29 0.05
CA ALA A 214 10.57 -11.39 -0.75
C ALA A 214 11.85 -11.96 -0.13
N PHE A 215 12.73 -11.12 0.37
CA PHE A 215 13.95 -11.54 1.05
C PHE A 215 13.66 -12.34 2.33
N GLU A 216 12.80 -11.80 3.20
CA GLU A 216 12.42 -12.42 4.47
C GLU A 216 11.63 -13.72 4.31
N LEU A 217 10.86 -13.85 3.22
CA LEU A 217 10.13 -15.06 2.86
C LEU A 217 10.98 -16.07 2.10
N GLU A 218 12.23 -15.77 1.78
CA GLU A 218 13.09 -16.59 0.93
C GLU A 218 12.38 -16.93 -0.41
N ALA A 219 11.77 -15.91 -1.03
CA ALA A 219 11.03 -16.09 -2.26
C ALA A 219 11.97 -16.41 -3.43
N ASP A 220 11.54 -17.35 -4.29
CA ASP A 220 12.29 -17.74 -5.50
C ASP A 220 12.29 -16.62 -6.54
N GLU A 221 11.17 -15.87 -6.61
CA GLU A 221 10.98 -14.77 -7.58
C GLU A 221 10.22 -13.59 -6.99
N ILE A 222 10.56 -12.39 -7.49
CA ILE A 222 9.79 -11.18 -7.28
C ILE A 222 9.37 -10.60 -8.62
N GLY A 223 8.06 -10.43 -8.81
CA GLY A 223 7.45 -9.88 -10.02
C GLY A 223 6.80 -8.51 -9.77
N ARG A 224 6.75 -7.69 -10.82
CA ARG A 224 5.94 -6.47 -10.84
C ARG A 224 4.88 -6.63 -11.94
N ALA A 225 3.61 -6.49 -11.57
CA ALA A 225 2.54 -6.39 -12.55
C ALA A 225 2.21 -4.90 -12.80
N HIS A 226 2.51 -4.46 -14.01
CA HIS A 226 2.03 -3.21 -14.58
C HIS A 226 1.03 -3.58 -15.68
N VAL A 227 -0.25 -3.40 -15.42
CA VAL A 227 -1.32 -3.66 -16.40
C VAL A 227 -1.68 -2.38 -17.13
#